data_f09156284824df479f70ca4e14e979b0
#
_entry.id   f09156284824df479f70ca4e14e979b0
#
_cell.length_a   1.000
_cell.length_b   1.000
_cell.length_c   1.000
_cell.angle_alpha   90.00
_cell.angle_beta   90.00
_cell.angle_gamma   90.00
#
_symmetry.space_group_name_H-M   'P 1'
#
loop_
_entity.id
_entity.type
_entity.pdbx_description
1 polymer ?
#
loop_
_entity_poly.entity_id
_entity_poly.type
_entity_poly.pdbx_seq_one_letter_code
_entity_poly.pdbx_strand_id
1 'polypeptide(L)'
;MQPSSNNCYDTGLREECGVFGIYDLDGADVSPSIYYGLSALQHRGQESCGLAVSDTKGERGNVKFHKDLGLVSEVLRQDVVRKYEGDIGIGHVRYSTTGASVAENAQPLVLSYVKGTCLLYTSDA
;
A
#
# COMPACT_ATOMS: atom_id res chain seq x y z
N MET A 1 -14.46 23.42 -22.50
CA MET A 1 -14.15 22.97 -22.49
C MET A 1 -13.71 22.59 -22.45
N GLN A 2 -13.44 22.49 -22.08
CA GLN A 2 -13.06 21.87 -21.96
C GLN A 2 -12.49 21.56 -21.95
N PRO A 3 -12.42 21.72 -21.78
CA PRO A 3 -11.82 21.19 -21.54
C PRO A 3 -11.29 20.91 -21.21
N SER A 4 -11.32 20.98 -21.01
CA SER A 4 -10.86 20.56 -20.72
C SER A 4 -10.42 20.09 -20.30
N SER A 5 -10.67 20.07 -20.15
CA SER A 5 -10.36 19.60 -19.79
C SER A 5 -9.83 18.97 -19.64
N ASN A 6 -9.77 18.79 -19.69
CA ASN A 6 -9.20 18.23 -19.59
C ASN A 6 -8.36 18.04 -19.42
N ASN A 7 -8.15 18.26 -19.30
CA ASN A 7 -7.29 18.10 -19.10
C ASN A 7 -6.68 18.25 -18.39
N CYS A 8 -6.87 18.63 -17.93
CA CYS A 8 -6.26 18.52 -17.36
C CYS A 8 -6.13 17.94 -16.53
N TYR A 9 -6.21 17.94 -16.32
CA TYR A 9 -6.01 17.17 -15.68
C TYR A 9 -5.61 16.18 -15.79
N ASP A 10 -6.01 16.25 -15.84
CA ASP A 10 -5.71 14.97 -16.05
C ASP A 10 -4.31 14.61 -15.91
N THR A 11 -3.62 15.27 -15.82
CA THR A 11 -2.29 15.16 -15.84
C THR A 11 -1.71 14.33 -14.77
N GLY A 12 -0.88 14.75 -13.93
CA GLY A 12 -0.16 13.98 -12.97
C GLY A 12 -1.02 13.17 -12.01
N LEU A 13 -2.27 13.55 -11.86
CA LEU A 13 -3.14 12.87 -10.90
C LEU A 13 -3.31 11.38 -11.22
N ARG A 14 -3.33 11.04 -12.50
CA ARG A 14 -3.51 9.66 -12.89
C ARG A 14 -2.33 8.79 -12.54
N GLU A 15 -1.19 9.39 -12.26
CA GLU A 15 0.05 8.67 -12.01
C GLU A 15 0.50 8.75 -10.58
N GLU A 16 -0.32 9.31 -9.72
CA GLU A 16 0.04 9.42 -8.33
C GLU A 16 -0.21 8.11 -7.60
N CYS A 17 0.63 7.87 -6.60
CA CYS A 17 0.51 6.68 -5.78
C CYS A 17 -0.75 6.74 -4.92
N GLY A 18 -1.28 5.58 -4.57
CA GLY A 18 -2.43 5.47 -3.69
C GLY A 18 -2.03 4.87 -2.36
N VAL A 19 -2.60 5.39 -1.30
CA VAL A 19 -2.34 4.94 0.07
C VAL A 19 -3.68 4.66 0.74
N PHE A 20 -3.73 3.58 1.52
CA PHE A 20 -4.91 3.22 2.30
C PHE A 20 -4.45 2.80 3.69
N GLY A 21 -5.00 3.42 4.73
CA GLY A 21 -4.70 3.08 6.12
C GLY A 21 -5.97 2.81 6.88
N ILE A 22 -5.90 1.88 7.84
CA ILE A 22 -7.07 1.51 8.61
C ILE A 22 -6.64 0.98 9.98
N TYR A 23 -7.44 1.28 10.98
CA TYR A 23 -7.28 0.79 12.34
C TYR A 23 -8.65 0.35 12.83
N ASP A 24 -8.76 -0.91 13.26
CA ASP A 24 -10.01 -1.44 13.79
C ASP A 24 -9.96 -1.43 15.32
N LEU A 25 -10.81 -0.61 15.92
CA LEU A 25 -10.81 -0.42 17.36
C LEU A 25 -11.26 -1.67 18.11
N ASP A 26 -11.99 -2.56 17.45
CA ASP A 26 -12.46 -3.79 18.06
C ASP A 26 -11.48 -4.95 17.89
N GLY A 27 -10.38 -4.72 17.22
CA GLY A 27 -9.32 -5.71 17.06
C GLY A 27 -9.51 -6.68 15.92
N ALA A 28 -10.43 -6.40 15.00
CA ALA A 28 -10.63 -7.27 13.85
C ALA A 28 -9.46 -7.12 12.86
N ASP A 29 -9.24 -8.18 12.08
CA ASP A 29 -8.20 -8.18 11.07
C ASP A 29 -8.53 -7.20 9.94
N VAL A 30 -7.61 -6.29 9.67
CA VAL A 30 -7.83 -5.24 8.66
C VAL A 30 -7.23 -5.58 7.30
N SER A 31 -6.50 -6.68 7.18
CA SER A 31 -5.82 -6.97 5.92
C SER A 31 -6.78 -7.15 4.74
N PRO A 32 -7.97 -7.78 4.90
CA PRO A 32 -8.91 -7.83 3.78
C PRO A 32 -9.39 -6.45 3.35
N SER A 33 -9.61 -5.55 4.32
CA SER A 33 -10.03 -4.18 4.01
C SER A 33 -8.95 -3.42 3.25
N ILE A 34 -7.68 -3.66 3.60
CA ILE A 34 -6.57 -3.05 2.88
C ILE A 34 -6.56 -3.54 1.44
N TYR A 35 -6.75 -4.84 1.24
CA TYR A 35 -6.82 -5.40 -0.12
C TYR A 35 -7.89 -4.70 -0.96
N TYR A 36 -9.09 -4.58 -0.41
CA TYR A 36 -10.19 -3.94 -1.13
C TYR A 36 -9.94 -2.46 -1.34
N GLY A 37 -9.34 -1.78 -0.36
CA GLY A 37 -8.99 -0.37 -0.50
C GLY A 37 -7.97 -0.15 -1.60
N LEU A 38 -6.95 -0.99 -1.66
CA LEU A 38 -5.94 -0.88 -2.71
C LEU A 38 -6.51 -1.23 -4.08
N SER A 39 -7.41 -2.21 -4.13
CA SER A 39 -8.08 -2.54 -5.39
C SER A 39 -8.86 -1.36 -5.93
N ALA A 40 -9.48 -0.59 -5.05
CA ALA A 40 -10.23 0.60 -5.45
C ALA A 40 -9.31 1.73 -5.93
N LEU A 41 -8.09 1.78 -5.41
CA LEU A 41 -7.11 2.80 -5.78
C LEU A 41 -6.29 2.40 -7.00
N GLN A 42 -6.39 1.15 -7.43
CA GLN A 42 -5.60 0.65 -8.54
C GLN A 42 -6.11 1.20 -9.86
N HIS A 43 -5.18 1.71 -10.67
CA HIS A 43 -5.48 2.23 -11.99
C HIS A 43 -4.51 1.63 -12.98
N ARG A 44 -4.77 1.91 -14.24
CA ARG A 44 -3.87 1.52 -15.31
C ARG A 44 -2.49 2.11 -15.06
N GLY A 45 -1.47 1.31 -15.24
CA GLY A 45 -0.09 1.75 -15.04
C GLY A 45 0.47 1.49 -13.65
N GLN A 46 -0.33 0.93 -12.75
CA GLN A 46 0.16 0.55 -11.44
C GLN A 46 1.21 -0.56 -11.59
N GLU A 47 2.35 -0.40 -10.94
CA GLU A 47 3.46 -1.32 -11.14
C GLU A 47 3.81 -2.15 -9.91
N SER A 48 3.52 -1.68 -8.72
CA SER A 48 3.83 -2.44 -7.51
C SER A 48 2.84 -2.09 -6.41
N CYS A 49 2.75 -2.95 -5.42
CA CYS A 49 1.90 -2.69 -4.27
C CYS A 49 2.40 -3.47 -3.08
N GLY A 50 1.88 -3.14 -1.92
CA GLY A 50 2.23 -3.82 -0.69
C GLY A 50 1.32 -3.43 0.44
N LEU A 51 1.39 -4.23 1.50
CA LEU A 51 0.70 -3.93 2.75
C LEU A 51 1.62 -4.21 3.92
N ALA A 52 1.34 -3.53 5.02
CA ALA A 52 2.01 -3.79 6.28
C ALA A 52 0.96 -3.72 7.38
N VAL A 53 0.97 -4.70 8.27
CA VAL A 53 0.00 -4.78 9.35
C VAL A 53 0.71 -5.06 10.66
N SER A 54 0.04 -4.68 11.75
CA SER A 54 0.53 -4.95 13.09
C SER A 54 -0.66 -5.25 13.98
N ASP A 55 -0.38 -5.97 15.06
CA ASP A 55 -1.38 -6.26 16.08
C ASP A 55 -1.08 -5.36 17.28
N THR A 56 -1.95 -4.37 17.52
CA THR A 56 -1.72 -3.42 18.60
C THR A 56 -1.80 -4.06 19.97
N LYS A 57 -2.40 -5.24 20.07
CA LYS A 57 -2.51 -5.97 21.33
C LYS A 57 -1.44 -7.03 21.48
N GLY A 58 -0.63 -7.21 20.44
CA GLY A 58 0.44 -8.17 20.46
C GLY A 58 1.75 -7.57 20.91
N GLU A 59 2.81 -8.23 20.51
CA GLU A 59 4.15 -7.81 20.88
C GLU A 59 4.52 -6.50 20.20
N ARG A 60 5.11 -5.60 20.97
CA ARG A 60 5.44 -4.28 20.46
C ARG A 60 6.43 -4.36 19.31
N GLY A 61 6.18 -3.58 18.28
CA GLY A 61 7.08 -3.49 17.14
C GLY A 61 7.00 -4.63 16.16
N ASN A 62 6.04 -5.53 16.34
CA ASN A 62 5.89 -6.68 15.46
C ASN A 62 5.05 -6.29 14.24
N VAL A 63 5.72 -5.94 13.15
CA VAL A 63 5.08 -5.55 11.90
C VAL A 63 5.33 -6.63 10.86
N LYS A 64 4.25 -7.08 10.22
CA LYS A 64 4.33 -8.02 9.11
C LYS A 64 4.02 -7.26 7.83
N PHE A 65 4.75 -7.57 6.78
CA PHE A 65 4.51 -6.88 5.52
C PHE A 65 4.77 -7.80 4.34
N HIS A 66 4.14 -7.47 3.22
CA HIS A 66 4.37 -8.14 1.95
C HIS A 66 4.23 -7.11 0.84
N LYS A 67 5.18 -7.10 -0.08
CA LYS A 67 5.17 -6.17 -1.21
C LYS A 67 5.91 -6.79 -2.38
N ASP A 68 5.49 -6.43 -3.58
CA ASP A 68 6.14 -6.93 -4.79
C ASP A 68 5.69 -6.11 -5.99
N LEU A 69 6.32 -6.39 -7.11
CA LEU A 69 5.88 -5.87 -8.40
C LEU A 69 4.63 -6.61 -8.84
N GLY A 70 3.71 -5.91 -9.47
CA GLY A 70 2.52 -6.51 -10.01
C GLY A 70 1.26 -5.82 -9.54
N LEU A 71 0.14 -6.32 -10.02
CA LEU A 71 -1.17 -5.80 -9.67
C LEU A 71 -1.58 -6.28 -8.27
N VAL A 72 -2.52 -5.55 -7.66
CA VAL A 72 -3.00 -5.89 -6.33
C VAL A 72 -3.48 -7.35 -6.26
N SER A 73 -4.21 -7.79 -7.28
CA SER A 73 -4.73 -9.15 -7.30
C SER A 73 -3.63 -10.21 -7.45
N GLU A 74 -2.50 -9.83 -7.98
CA GLU A 74 -1.37 -10.75 -8.17
C GLU A 74 -0.50 -10.82 -6.93
N VAL A 75 -0.25 -9.67 -6.32
CA VAL A 75 0.66 -9.56 -5.18
C VAL A 75 -0.03 -9.94 -3.88
N LEU A 76 -1.27 -9.48 -3.71
CA LEU A 76 -2.03 -9.66 -2.48
C LEU A 76 -3.18 -10.65 -2.68
N ARG A 77 -2.83 -11.86 -3.14
CA ARG A 77 -3.82 -12.92 -3.31
C ARG A 77 -4.40 -13.30 -1.95
N GLN A 78 -5.58 -13.92 -1.97
CA GLN A 78 -6.26 -14.29 -0.73
C GLN A 78 -5.39 -15.12 0.20
N ASP A 79 -4.64 -16.07 -0.36
CA ASP A 79 -3.78 -16.92 0.45
C ASP A 79 -2.62 -16.14 1.07
N VAL A 80 -2.19 -15.06 0.42
CA VAL A 80 -1.17 -14.18 0.97
C VAL A 80 -1.76 -13.31 2.07
N VAL A 81 -2.91 -12.67 1.78
CA VAL A 81 -3.52 -11.73 2.72
C VAL A 81 -3.84 -12.41 4.04
N ARG A 82 -4.27 -13.68 4.01
CA ARG A 82 -4.59 -14.41 5.23
C ARG A 82 -3.41 -14.60 6.17
N LYS A 83 -2.19 -14.49 5.65
CA LYS A 83 -0.99 -14.65 6.47
C LYS A 83 -0.60 -13.38 7.21
N TYR A 84 -1.21 -12.26 6.85
CA TYR A 84 -0.82 -10.95 7.38
C TYR A 84 -1.97 -10.36 8.15
N GLU A 85 -2.21 -10.88 9.34
CA GLU A 85 -3.31 -10.45 10.19
C GLU A 85 -2.85 -9.34 11.12
N GLY A 86 -3.72 -8.38 11.36
CA GLY A 86 -3.46 -7.31 12.28
C GLY A 86 -4.68 -6.41 12.37
N ASP A 87 -4.74 -5.60 13.43
CA ASP A 87 -5.86 -4.67 13.64
C ASP A 87 -5.52 -3.25 13.19
N ILE A 88 -4.29 -3.01 12.75
CA ILE A 88 -3.88 -1.74 12.17
C ILE A 88 -2.96 -2.03 10.98
N GLY A 89 -3.11 -1.26 9.92
CA GLY A 89 -2.25 -1.47 8.77
C GLY A 89 -2.36 -0.38 7.73
N ILE A 90 -1.43 -0.43 6.80
CA ILE A 90 -1.42 0.46 5.65
C ILE A 90 -1.16 -0.35 4.39
N GLY A 91 -1.62 0.18 3.27
CA GLY A 91 -1.32 -0.37 1.97
C GLY A 91 -0.94 0.73 1.00
N HIS A 92 -0.25 0.35 -0.06
CA HIS A 92 0.26 1.30 -1.03
C HIS A 92 0.24 0.69 -2.42
N VAL A 93 -0.21 1.45 -3.41
CA VAL A 93 -0.02 1.12 -4.83
C VAL A 93 0.88 2.18 -5.43
N ARG A 94 1.89 1.73 -6.16
CA ARG A 94 2.89 2.62 -6.73
C ARG A 94 2.72 2.71 -8.23
N TYR A 95 2.77 3.94 -8.72
CA TYR A 95 2.77 4.25 -10.14
C TYR A 95 4.12 4.85 -10.45
N SER A 96 4.85 4.24 -11.36
CA SER A 96 6.21 4.66 -11.65
C SER A 96 6.21 5.94 -12.44
N THR A 97 6.75 6.98 -11.84
CA THR A 97 7.07 8.20 -12.56
C THR A 97 8.57 8.43 -12.57
N THR A 98 9.25 7.93 -11.54
CA THR A 98 10.69 8.02 -11.43
C THR A 98 11.20 6.76 -10.74
N GLY A 99 12.46 6.48 -10.93
CA GLY A 99 13.09 5.34 -10.29
C GLY A 99 12.86 4.04 -11.05
N ALA A 100 13.49 3.00 -10.60
CA ALA A 100 13.45 1.70 -11.28
C ALA A 100 12.24 0.89 -10.80
N SER A 101 11.73 0.05 -11.69
CA SER A 101 10.64 -0.87 -11.38
C SER A 101 11.23 -2.13 -10.78
N VAL A 102 11.65 -2.05 -9.52
CA VAL A 102 12.20 -3.19 -8.79
C VAL A 102 11.44 -3.38 -7.50
N ALA A 103 11.44 -4.60 -6.99
CA ALA A 103 10.67 -4.95 -5.81
C ALA A 103 11.09 -4.14 -4.57
N GLU A 104 12.37 -3.76 -4.49
CA GLU A 104 12.85 -2.98 -3.35
C GLU A 104 12.18 -1.61 -3.28
N ASN A 105 11.71 -1.08 -4.41
CA ASN A 105 11.05 0.21 -4.44
C ASN A 105 9.55 0.11 -4.17
N ALA A 106 9.02 -1.10 -4.05
CA ALA A 106 7.62 -1.27 -3.66
C ALA A 106 7.43 -0.77 -2.24
N GLN A 107 6.28 -0.21 -1.96
CA GLN A 107 5.97 0.37 -0.67
C GLN A 107 4.83 -0.39 -0.01
N PRO A 108 4.67 -0.33 1.30
CA PRO A 108 5.37 0.57 2.23
C PRO A 108 6.79 0.11 2.52
N LEU A 109 7.63 1.05 2.90
CA LEU A 109 8.99 0.77 3.32
C LEU A 109 8.99 0.50 4.82
N VAL A 110 9.64 -0.58 5.23
CA VAL A 110 9.67 -1.00 6.63
C VAL A 110 11.09 -0.86 7.15
N LEU A 111 11.24 -0.08 8.20
CA LEU A 111 12.53 0.17 8.82
C LEU A 111 12.47 -0.24 10.28
N SER A 112 13.40 -1.09 10.69
CA SER A 112 13.49 -1.52 12.08
C SER A 112 14.70 -0.85 12.74
N TYR A 113 14.50 -0.33 13.96
CA TYR A 113 15.58 0.27 14.69
C TYR A 113 15.33 0.07 16.19
N VAL A 114 16.26 0.54 17.00
CA VAL A 114 16.31 0.20 18.42
C VAL A 114 15.02 0.55 19.17
N LYS A 115 14.28 1.56 18.73
CA LYS A 115 13.04 1.97 19.40
C LYS A 115 11.78 1.36 18.79
N GLY A 116 11.90 0.55 17.74
CA GLY A 116 10.75 -0.08 17.13
C GLY A 116 10.85 -0.17 15.64
N THR A 117 9.69 -0.29 14.98
CA THR A 117 9.60 -0.42 13.55
C THR A 117 8.83 0.77 12.98
N CYS A 118 9.34 1.32 11.91
CA CYS A 118 8.75 2.48 11.25
C CYS A 118 8.25 2.07 9.87
N LEU A 119 7.08 2.55 9.50
CA LEU A 119 6.53 2.38 8.15
C LEU A 119 6.60 3.71 7.43
N LEU A 120 7.08 3.67 6.21
CA LEU A 120 7.22 4.84 5.39
C LEU A 120 6.59 4.64 4.04
N TYR A 121 5.97 5.68 3.52
CA TYR A 121 5.54 5.69 2.12
C TYR A 121 5.77 7.08 1.57
N THR A 122 5.94 7.15 0.26
CA THR A 122 6.15 8.43 -0.40
C THR A 122 5.35 8.46 -1.69
N SER A 123 5.09 9.67 -2.15
CA SER A 123 4.52 9.91 -3.47
C SER A 123 5.66 10.27 -4.40
N ASP A 124 5.56 9.81 -5.64
CA ASP A 124 6.55 10.16 -6.67
C ASP A 124 6.21 11.46 -7.36
N ALA A 125 5.25 12.17 -6.85
CA ALA A 125 4.83 13.42 -7.46
C ALA A 125 5.93 14.46 -7.55
#